data_96e1794d409222d806cb9eb0c2a1bb5b
#
_entry.id   96e1794d409222d806cb9eb0c2a1bb5b
#
_cell.length_a   1.000
_cell.length_b   1.000
_cell.length_c   1.000
_cell.angle_alpha   90.00
_cell.angle_beta   90.00
_cell.angle_gamma   90.00
#
_symmetry.space_group_name_H-M   'P 1'
#
loop_
_entity.id
_entity.type
_entity.pdbx_description
1 polymer ?
#
loop_
_entity_poly.entity_id
_entity_poly.type
_entity_poly.pdbx_seq_one_letter_code
_entity_poly.pdbx_strand_id
1 'polypeptide(L)'
;MRESIPTKRVSMSTTLVYHASQNLTDTLRDIFVHDEDTMSLVIYDLNSPLAILLTEAYRIALPNGVFINFHDTDKDDIMSQMEALESGDFVALIQSTSFRLSAFRIRIELFKKHIKVVEHPHLDRMHRDNEVQNYVNALAYDKQYYHHMGHTLKDMINTASGAVVHSGDEKLIYPGAFEDAKLNIGDYTEMKNIGGQFPIGEVFTELKVLTSLNGKTKVMAFGDIDYNVNIPEQSITIVIENGQLVRTENTTAEFEAVLDLIREEEGVIWVRELGLGLNRAFSKEHFVSDMGTFERMCGLHLSLGAKHGIYGKEGFKRNSGRFHIDVMIDTTSFTIDENVVFSDERWLV
;
A
#
# COMPACT_ATOMS: atom_id res chain seq x y z
N MET A 1 21.42 12.57 -32.31
CA MET A 1 22.39 12.05 -31.32
C MET A 1 21.75 12.23 -29.97
N ARG A 2 21.27 11.16 -29.33
CA ARG A 2 20.78 11.20 -27.94
C ARG A 2 22.02 10.94 -27.07
N GLU A 3 22.42 11.92 -26.29
CA GLU A 3 23.47 11.74 -25.29
C GLU A 3 23.00 10.69 -24.26
N SER A 4 23.78 9.66 -24.11
CA SER A 4 23.62 8.64 -23.06
C SER A 4 23.95 9.30 -21.71
N ILE A 5 22.95 9.44 -20.85
CA ILE A 5 23.14 9.81 -19.45
C ILE A 5 23.98 8.71 -18.79
N PRO A 6 25.13 9.03 -18.19
CA PRO A 6 25.93 8.01 -17.52
C PRO A 6 25.15 7.54 -16.28
N THR A 7 24.73 6.30 -16.25
CA THR A 7 24.25 5.60 -15.07
C THR A 7 25.35 5.58 -14.02
N LYS A 8 25.31 6.49 -13.06
CA LYS A 8 26.07 6.38 -11.82
C LYS A 8 25.63 5.05 -11.19
N ARG A 9 26.49 4.04 -11.22
CA ARG A 9 26.35 2.87 -10.36
C ARG A 9 26.34 3.38 -8.92
N VAL A 10 25.18 3.40 -8.30
CA VAL A 10 25.05 3.58 -6.86
C VAL A 10 25.79 2.40 -6.24
N SER A 11 26.85 2.67 -5.48
CA SER A 11 27.51 1.66 -4.67
C SER A 11 26.52 1.25 -3.58
N MET A 12 25.71 0.22 -3.84
CA MET A 12 24.80 -0.33 -2.85
C MET A 12 25.60 -0.76 -1.62
N SER A 13 25.23 -0.24 -0.46
CA SER A 13 25.84 -0.63 0.80
C SER A 13 25.52 -2.12 1.05
N THR A 14 26.57 -2.94 1.14
CA THR A 14 26.45 -4.35 1.53
C THR A 14 25.65 -4.51 2.83
N THR A 15 25.76 -3.54 3.73
CA THR A 15 24.98 -3.48 4.98
C THR A 15 23.47 -3.38 4.73
N LEU A 16 23.04 -2.60 3.73
CA LEU A 16 21.61 -2.43 3.44
C LEU A 16 21.02 -3.68 2.76
N VAL A 17 21.76 -4.34 1.87
CA VAL A 17 21.37 -5.64 1.30
C VAL A 17 21.21 -6.69 2.40
N TYR A 18 22.15 -6.73 3.35
CA TYR A 18 22.08 -7.67 4.48
C TYR A 18 20.88 -7.35 5.40
N HIS A 19 20.63 -6.07 5.69
CA HIS A 19 19.46 -5.66 6.46
C HIS A 19 18.15 -6.05 5.78
N ALA A 20 18.03 -5.79 4.47
CA ALA A 20 16.88 -6.23 3.68
C ALA A 20 16.71 -7.76 3.71
N SER A 21 17.79 -8.52 3.58
CA SER A 21 17.73 -9.99 3.61
C SER A 21 17.26 -10.53 4.96
N GLN A 22 17.61 -9.87 6.06
CA GLN A 22 17.11 -10.24 7.39
C GLN A 22 15.60 -9.99 7.53
N ASN A 23 15.13 -8.81 7.12
CA ASN A 23 13.69 -8.50 7.12
C ASN A 23 12.89 -9.48 6.23
N LEU A 24 13.43 -9.85 5.07
CA LEU A 24 12.80 -10.84 4.18
C LEU A 24 12.80 -12.24 4.79
N THR A 25 13.88 -12.65 5.47
CA THR A 25 13.93 -13.94 6.17
C THR A 25 12.90 -14.01 7.28
N ASP A 26 12.73 -12.92 8.06
CA ASP A 26 11.69 -12.84 9.07
C ASP A 26 10.28 -12.89 8.46
N THR A 27 10.06 -12.19 7.35
CA THR A 27 8.81 -12.25 6.58
C THR A 27 8.50 -13.67 6.10
N LEU A 28 9.48 -14.36 5.52
CA LEU A 28 9.33 -15.73 5.04
C LEU A 28 8.97 -16.68 6.19
N ARG A 29 9.64 -16.56 7.33
CA ARG A 29 9.40 -17.38 8.52
C ARG A 29 8.04 -17.08 9.18
N ASP A 30 7.78 -15.82 9.48
CA ASP A 30 6.70 -15.42 10.39
C ASP A 30 5.35 -15.22 9.69
N ILE A 31 5.35 -14.87 8.41
CA ILE A 31 4.14 -14.70 7.59
C ILE A 31 3.85 -15.96 6.78
N PHE A 32 4.84 -16.47 6.06
CA PHE A 32 4.63 -17.52 5.08
C PHE A 32 4.91 -18.93 5.61
N VAL A 33 5.49 -19.06 6.82
CA VAL A 33 5.92 -20.34 7.38
C VAL A 33 6.68 -21.12 6.31
N HIS A 34 7.65 -20.42 5.71
CA HIS A 34 8.47 -20.95 4.62
C HIS A 34 9.53 -21.89 5.20
N ASP A 35 9.71 -23.05 4.61
CA ASP A 35 10.71 -24.05 4.97
C ASP A 35 11.62 -24.41 3.79
N GLU A 36 12.65 -25.22 4.04
CA GLU A 36 13.64 -25.61 3.03
C GLU A 36 13.07 -26.55 1.95
N ASP A 37 11.95 -27.22 2.23
CA ASP A 37 11.30 -28.15 1.30
C ASP A 37 10.33 -27.42 0.36
N THR A 38 9.97 -26.17 0.68
CA THR A 38 9.07 -25.34 -0.13
C THR A 38 9.79 -24.75 -1.33
N MET A 39 9.30 -25.00 -2.55
CA MET A 39 9.86 -24.42 -3.76
C MET A 39 9.70 -22.91 -3.74
N SER A 40 10.75 -22.19 -4.11
CA SER A 40 10.76 -20.73 -4.19
C SER A 40 11.13 -20.27 -5.58
N LEU A 41 10.29 -19.41 -6.17
CA LEU A 41 10.53 -18.76 -7.44
C LEU A 41 10.58 -17.24 -7.24
N VAL A 42 11.67 -16.61 -7.65
CA VAL A 42 11.85 -15.15 -7.63
C VAL A 42 11.89 -14.65 -9.06
N ILE A 43 10.85 -13.90 -9.46
CA ILE A 43 10.79 -13.24 -10.77
C ILE A 43 11.14 -11.76 -10.54
N TYR A 44 12.19 -11.28 -11.18
CA TYR A 44 12.77 -9.97 -10.92
C TYR A 44 13.14 -9.22 -12.19
N ASP A 45 13.35 -7.92 -12.08
CA ASP A 45 14.11 -7.12 -13.04
C ASP A 45 15.27 -6.39 -12.32
N LEU A 46 16.11 -5.71 -13.10
CA LEU A 46 17.26 -4.95 -12.61
C LEU A 46 17.19 -3.48 -13.05
N ASN A 47 15.98 -2.94 -13.25
CA ASN A 47 15.78 -1.64 -13.88
C ASN A 47 15.74 -0.48 -12.87
N SER A 48 15.72 -0.78 -11.56
CA SER A 48 15.82 0.23 -10.50
C SER A 48 16.79 -0.17 -9.40
N PRO A 49 17.36 0.79 -8.66
CA PRO A 49 18.27 0.50 -7.54
C PRO A 49 17.63 -0.42 -6.49
N LEU A 50 16.34 -0.18 -6.20
CA LEU A 50 15.60 -0.97 -5.20
C LEU A 50 15.34 -2.40 -5.69
N ALA A 51 15.03 -2.60 -6.98
CA ALA A 51 14.87 -3.94 -7.56
C ALA A 51 16.16 -4.74 -7.51
N ILE A 52 17.30 -4.11 -7.82
CA ILE A 52 18.61 -4.75 -7.72
C ILE A 52 18.90 -5.15 -6.26
N LEU A 53 18.68 -4.23 -5.30
CA LEU A 53 18.91 -4.47 -3.88
C LEU A 53 18.06 -5.63 -3.37
N LEU A 54 16.76 -5.62 -3.66
CA LEU A 54 15.84 -6.67 -3.21
C LEU A 54 16.19 -8.02 -3.84
N THR A 55 16.60 -8.04 -5.11
CA THR A 55 17.04 -9.28 -5.76
C THR A 55 18.22 -9.90 -5.04
N GLU A 56 19.25 -9.11 -4.70
CA GLU A 56 20.40 -9.59 -3.93
C GLU A 56 20.00 -10.01 -2.50
N ALA A 57 19.08 -9.28 -1.87
CA ALA A 57 18.57 -9.64 -0.54
C ALA A 57 17.81 -10.99 -0.57
N TYR A 58 16.98 -11.22 -1.59
CA TYR A 58 16.29 -12.51 -1.77
C TYR A 58 17.27 -13.67 -2.08
N ARG A 59 18.38 -13.41 -2.80
CA ARG A 59 19.42 -14.45 -3.00
C ARG A 59 20.04 -14.93 -1.69
N ILE A 60 20.15 -14.05 -0.71
CA ILE A 60 20.62 -14.40 0.64
C ILE A 60 19.52 -15.11 1.43
N ALA A 61 18.28 -14.61 1.37
CA ALA A 61 17.15 -15.16 2.14
C ALA A 61 16.64 -16.51 1.59
N LEU A 62 16.79 -16.76 0.29
CA LEU A 62 16.35 -17.96 -0.43
C LEU A 62 17.50 -18.57 -1.23
N PRO A 63 18.52 -19.15 -0.58
CA PRO A 63 19.73 -19.62 -1.27
C PRO A 63 19.47 -20.76 -2.26
N ASN A 64 18.39 -21.52 -2.07
CA ASN A 64 17.97 -22.64 -2.94
C ASN A 64 16.87 -22.20 -3.94
N GLY A 65 16.45 -20.92 -3.94
CA GLY A 65 15.39 -20.41 -4.81
C GLY A 65 15.79 -20.36 -6.29
N VAL A 66 14.82 -20.50 -7.16
CA VAL A 66 14.96 -20.28 -8.61
C VAL A 66 14.77 -18.79 -8.90
N PHE A 67 15.73 -18.18 -9.60
CA PHE A 67 15.73 -16.76 -9.92
C PHE A 67 15.62 -16.53 -11.43
N ILE A 68 14.59 -15.83 -11.86
CA ILE A 68 14.28 -15.56 -13.27
C ILE A 68 14.26 -14.05 -13.52
N ASN A 69 15.13 -13.56 -14.40
CA ASN A 69 15.03 -12.19 -14.91
C ASN A 69 13.89 -12.10 -15.94
N PHE A 70 12.90 -11.30 -15.63
CA PHE A 70 11.69 -11.16 -16.46
C PHE A 70 11.97 -10.68 -17.88
N HIS A 71 12.99 -9.84 -18.08
CA HIS A 71 13.32 -9.27 -19.37
C HIS A 71 14.26 -10.12 -20.21
N ASP A 72 15.02 -11.01 -19.57
CA ASP A 72 16.02 -11.87 -20.22
C ASP A 72 15.51 -13.30 -20.49
N THR A 73 14.28 -13.61 -20.06
CA THR A 73 13.69 -14.96 -20.17
C THR A 73 12.44 -14.92 -21.06
N ASP A 74 12.31 -15.92 -21.91
CA ASP A 74 11.13 -16.05 -22.77
C ASP A 74 9.85 -16.23 -21.93
N LYS A 75 8.75 -15.65 -22.40
CA LYS A 75 7.46 -15.70 -21.69
C LYS A 75 6.97 -17.13 -21.48
N ASP A 76 7.19 -18.01 -22.44
CA ASP A 76 6.79 -19.41 -22.35
C ASP A 76 7.59 -20.17 -21.29
N ASP A 77 8.88 -19.82 -21.13
CA ASP A 77 9.72 -20.38 -20.07
C ASP A 77 9.26 -19.90 -18.67
N ILE A 78 8.91 -18.61 -18.54
CA ILE A 78 8.35 -18.07 -17.28
C ILE A 78 7.04 -18.79 -16.96
N MET A 79 6.16 -18.94 -17.94
CA MET A 79 4.88 -19.63 -17.77
C MET A 79 5.09 -21.11 -17.37
N SER A 80 6.02 -21.80 -17.99
CA SER A 80 6.36 -23.19 -17.66
C SER A 80 6.84 -23.33 -16.21
N GLN A 81 7.70 -22.40 -15.74
CA GLN A 81 8.13 -22.40 -14.34
C GLN A 81 6.95 -22.14 -13.37
N MET A 82 6.04 -21.23 -13.73
CA MET A 82 4.84 -20.97 -12.91
C MET A 82 3.86 -22.17 -12.92
N GLU A 83 3.78 -22.90 -14.03
CA GLU A 83 2.94 -24.09 -14.14
C GLU A 83 3.47 -25.26 -13.31
N ALA A 84 4.78 -25.37 -13.13
CA ALA A 84 5.43 -26.39 -12.32
C ALA A 84 5.23 -26.19 -10.81
N LEU A 85 4.83 -24.98 -10.36
CA LEU A 85 4.58 -24.71 -8.95
C LEU A 85 3.37 -25.47 -8.42
N GLU A 86 3.48 -25.95 -7.19
CA GLU A 86 2.42 -26.64 -6.45
C GLU A 86 1.82 -25.73 -5.36
N SER A 87 0.62 -26.09 -4.87
CA SER A 87 -0.03 -25.36 -3.79
C SER A 87 0.86 -25.29 -2.54
N GLY A 88 1.07 -24.10 -2.02
CA GLY A 88 1.94 -23.84 -0.88
C GLY A 88 3.34 -23.36 -1.25
N ASP A 89 3.76 -23.49 -2.51
CA ASP A 89 5.01 -22.90 -2.99
C ASP A 89 5.01 -21.38 -2.86
N PHE A 90 6.21 -20.78 -2.91
CA PHE A 90 6.42 -19.36 -2.71
C PHE A 90 6.90 -18.66 -3.98
N VAL A 91 6.33 -17.48 -4.25
CA VAL A 91 6.78 -16.62 -5.35
C VAL A 91 7.02 -15.19 -4.85
N ALA A 92 8.18 -14.64 -5.15
CA ALA A 92 8.46 -13.21 -5.04
C ALA A 92 8.47 -12.55 -6.42
N LEU A 93 7.75 -11.43 -6.56
CA LEU A 93 7.73 -10.59 -7.76
C LEU A 93 8.42 -9.26 -7.44
N ILE A 94 9.59 -9.01 -8.00
CA ILE A 94 10.38 -7.80 -7.78
C ILE A 94 10.32 -6.97 -9.06
N GLN A 95 9.51 -5.91 -9.04
CA GLN A 95 9.05 -5.21 -10.24
C GLN A 95 9.42 -3.73 -10.20
N SER A 96 10.34 -3.28 -11.03
CA SER A 96 10.54 -1.86 -11.28
C SER A 96 9.30 -1.25 -11.95
N THR A 97 8.76 -1.97 -12.93
CA THR A 97 7.45 -1.71 -13.53
C THR A 97 6.60 -2.97 -13.48
N SER A 98 5.30 -2.87 -13.70
CA SER A 98 4.40 -4.04 -13.61
C SER A 98 4.75 -5.13 -14.63
N PHE A 99 5.00 -6.34 -14.18
CA PHE A 99 5.14 -7.51 -15.03
C PHE A 99 3.79 -7.92 -15.62
N ARG A 100 3.77 -8.10 -16.94
CA ARG A 100 2.59 -8.59 -17.63
C ARG A 100 2.96 -9.70 -18.60
N LEU A 101 2.41 -10.87 -18.37
CA LEU A 101 2.41 -11.98 -19.31
C LEU A 101 1.08 -11.92 -20.08
N SER A 102 1.12 -11.34 -21.30
CA SER A 102 -0.08 -11.11 -22.13
C SER A 102 -1.12 -10.23 -21.40
N ALA A 103 -2.36 -10.69 -21.22
CA ALA A 103 -3.43 -9.96 -20.52
C ALA A 103 -3.49 -10.27 -19.01
N PHE A 104 -2.61 -11.13 -18.49
CA PHE A 104 -2.72 -11.63 -17.12
C PHE A 104 -1.87 -10.84 -16.14
N ARG A 105 -2.43 -10.59 -14.97
CA ARG A 105 -1.64 -10.21 -13.78
C ARG A 105 -1.08 -11.49 -13.17
N ILE A 106 0.23 -11.64 -13.15
CA ILE A 106 0.93 -12.85 -12.65
C ILE A 106 0.41 -13.26 -11.27
N ARG A 107 0.32 -12.31 -10.33
CA ARG A 107 -0.16 -12.57 -8.96
C ARG A 107 -1.55 -13.24 -8.94
N ILE A 108 -2.48 -12.83 -9.81
CA ILE A 108 -3.83 -13.41 -9.83
C ILE A 108 -3.80 -14.87 -10.25
N GLU A 109 -2.98 -15.22 -11.23
CA GLU A 109 -2.84 -16.61 -11.67
C GLU A 109 -2.19 -17.48 -10.59
N LEU A 110 -1.16 -16.95 -9.91
CA LEU A 110 -0.53 -17.65 -8.78
C LEU A 110 -1.53 -17.90 -7.63
N PHE A 111 -2.36 -16.94 -7.28
CA PHE A 111 -3.39 -17.12 -6.25
C PHE A 111 -4.44 -18.17 -6.61
N LYS A 112 -4.77 -18.37 -7.90
CA LYS A 112 -5.67 -19.46 -8.34
C LYS A 112 -5.09 -20.84 -8.02
N LYS A 113 -3.78 -20.96 -7.98
CA LYS A 113 -3.04 -22.19 -7.64
C LYS A 113 -2.72 -22.30 -6.14
N HIS A 114 -3.19 -21.38 -5.30
CA HIS A 114 -2.87 -21.30 -3.87
C HIS A 114 -1.37 -21.13 -3.58
N ILE A 115 -0.67 -20.44 -4.44
CA ILE A 115 0.73 -20.07 -4.25
C ILE A 115 0.82 -18.91 -3.26
N LYS A 116 1.83 -18.92 -2.39
CA LYS A 116 2.17 -17.84 -1.48
C LYS A 116 2.91 -16.75 -2.28
N VAL A 117 2.47 -15.49 -2.25
CA VAL A 117 3.02 -14.45 -3.11
C VAL A 117 3.40 -13.20 -2.36
N VAL A 118 4.64 -12.75 -2.54
CA VAL A 118 5.10 -11.39 -2.21
C VAL A 118 5.26 -10.62 -3.50
N GLU A 119 4.66 -9.44 -3.58
CA GLU A 119 4.81 -8.53 -4.72
C GLU A 119 5.42 -7.20 -4.24
N HIS A 120 6.53 -6.81 -4.84
CA HIS A 120 7.18 -5.50 -4.70
C HIS A 120 6.96 -4.73 -6.00
N PRO A 121 5.85 -3.98 -6.15
CA PRO A 121 5.53 -3.29 -7.41
C PRO A 121 6.16 -1.90 -7.48
N HIS A 122 6.30 -1.38 -8.70
CA HIS A 122 6.60 0.02 -9.00
C HIS A 122 7.86 0.58 -8.33
N LEU A 123 8.90 -0.27 -8.17
CA LEU A 123 10.14 0.07 -7.48
C LEU A 123 10.95 1.18 -8.16
N ASP A 124 10.70 1.45 -9.45
CA ASP A 124 11.32 2.54 -10.21
C ASP A 124 10.84 3.94 -9.79
N ARG A 125 9.72 4.04 -9.05
CA ARG A 125 9.28 5.31 -8.47
C ARG A 125 10.12 5.75 -7.27
N MET A 126 10.79 4.79 -6.63
CA MET A 126 11.60 4.97 -5.40
C MET A 126 13.09 4.81 -5.72
N HIS A 127 13.74 5.89 -6.13
CA HIS A 127 15.12 5.83 -6.63
C HIS A 127 16.14 6.65 -5.82
N ARG A 128 15.70 7.45 -4.84
CA ARG A 128 16.59 8.21 -3.96
C ARG A 128 17.13 7.31 -2.86
N ASP A 129 18.36 7.54 -2.43
CA ASP A 129 19.01 6.69 -1.42
C ASP A 129 18.21 6.60 -0.11
N ASN A 130 17.61 7.69 0.34
CA ASN A 130 16.76 7.69 1.53
C ASN A 130 15.47 6.91 1.34
N GLU A 131 14.87 6.92 0.15
CA GLU A 131 13.66 6.14 -0.16
C GLU A 131 13.96 4.64 -0.17
N VAL A 132 15.10 4.26 -0.75
CA VAL A 132 15.58 2.87 -0.72
C VAL A 132 15.76 2.40 0.73
N GLN A 133 16.36 3.24 1.58
CA GLN A 133 16.52 2.95 3.02
C GLN A 133 15.16 2.86 3.73
N ASN A 134 14.24 3.80 3.48
CA ASN A 134 12.90 3.81 4.08
C ASN A 134 12.11 2.56 3.68
N TYR A 135 12.18 2.16 2.41
CA TYR A 135 11.54 0.93 1.93
C TYR A 135 12.09 -0.31 2.63
N VAL A 136 13.42 -0.42 2.76
CA VAL A 136 14.05 -1.55 3.46
C VAL A 136 13.65 -1.59 4.93
N ASN A 137 13.59 -0.44 5.59
CA ASN A 137 13.13 -0.34 6.98
C ASN A 137 11.65 -0.77 7.11
N ALA A 138 10.82 -0.44 6.12
CA ALA A 138 9.40 -0.77 6.10
C ALA A 138 9.12 -2.27 5.88
N LEU A 139 10.10 -3.05 5.42
CA LEU A 139 10.00 -4.50 5.32
C LEU A 139 10.14 -5.21 6.67
N ALA A 140 10.57 -4.51 7.73
CA ALA A 140 10.67 -5.10 9.06
C ALA A 140 9.30 -5.55 9.55
N TYR A 141 9.19 -6.81 9.95
CA TYR A 141 7.94 -7.41 10.38
C TYR A 141 7.94 -7.74 11.87
N ASP A 142 7.09 -7.07 12.61
CA ASP A 142 6.78 -7.34 14.02
C ASP A 142 5.41 -8.03 14.09
N LYS A 143 5.40 -9.36 14.04
CA LYS A 143 4.17 -10.17 14.04
C LYS A 143 3.24 -9.80 15.20
N GLN A 144 3.78 -9.64 16.41
CA GLN A 144 2.96 -9.36 17.58
C GLN A 144 2.27 -8.00 17.45
N TYR A 145 3.00 -6.99 17.01
CA TYR A 145 2.46 -5.65 16.79
C TYR A 145 1.39 -5.64 15.70
N TYR A 146 1.71 -6.15 14.51
CA TYR A 146 0.78 -6.10 13.38
C TYR A 146 -0.50 -6.89 13.64
N HIS A 147 -0.40 -8.10 14.23
CA HIS A 147 -1.58 -8.90 14.55
C HIS A 147 -2.42 -8.22 15.63
N HIS A 148 -1.80 -7.78 16.73
CA HIS A 148 -2.54 -7.12 17.81
C HIS A 148 -3.24 -5.86 17.32
N MET A 149 -2.49 -4.93 16.69
CA MET A 149 -3.05 -3.68 16.17
C MET A 149 -4.14 -3.91 15.13
N GLY A 150 -3.84 -4.74 14.13
CA GLY A 150 -4.76 -4.96 13.02
C GLY A 150 -6.07 -5.58 13.46
N HIS A 151 -6.03 -6.64 14.26
CA HIS A 151 -7.25 -7.29 14.74
C HIS A 151 -8.03 -6.40 15.72
N THR A 152 -7.37 -5.73 16.64
CA THR A 152 -8.04 -4.81 17.59
C THR A 152 -8.74 -3.68 16.85
N LEU A 153 -8.07 -3.01 15.91
CA LEU A 153 -8.67 -1.93 15.11
C LEU A 153 -9.82 -2.45 14.23
N LYS A 154 -9.66 -3.62 13.62
CA LYS A 154 -10.75 -4.24 12.84
C LYS A 154 -11.98 -4.50 13.70
N ASP A 155 -11.83 -5.07 14.89
CA ASP A 155 -12.93 -5.39 15.78
C ASP A 155 -13.64 -4.11 16.27
N MET A 156 -12.86 -3.07 16.61
CA MET A 156 -13.40 -1.76 17.01
C MET A 156 -14.18 -1.12 15.86
N ILE A 157 -13.65 -1.10 14.64
CA ILE A 157 -14.31 -0.54 13.45
C ILE A 157 -15.60 -1.31 13.14
N ASN A 158 -15.56 -2.65 13.15
CA ASN A 158 -16.69 -3.48 12.79
C ASN A 158 -17.88 -3.35 13.75
N THR A 159 -17.62 -2.93 15.00
CA THR A 159 -18.64 -2.71 16.03
C THR A 159 -18.97 -1.23 16.27
N ALA A 160 -18.24 -0.31 15.64
CA ALA A 160 -18.38 1.13 15.83
C ALA A 160 -19.75 1.65 15.42
N SER A 161 -20.26 2.60 16.18
CA SER A 161 -21.42 3.42 15.84
C SER A 161 -21.03 4.77 15.22
N GLY A 162 -19.76 5.11 15.23
CA GLY A 162 -19.18 6.29 14.60
C GLY A 162 -17.70 6.48 14.90
N ALA A 163 -17.10 7.43 14.21
CA ALA A 163 -15.70 7.81 14.45
C ALA A 163 -15.47 9.29 14.13
N VAL A 164 -14.40 9.86 14.66
CA VAL A 164 -14.01 11.25 14.41
C VAL A 164 -12.50 11.33 14.16
N VAL A 165 -12.13 11.90 13.03
CA VAL A 165 -10.74 12.29 12.74
C VAL A 165 -10.55 13.75 13.14
N HIS A 166 -9.58 14.02 13.98
CA HIS A 166 -9.14 15.36 14.33
C HIS A 166 -7.87 15.70 13.58
N SER A 167 -7.83 16.89 12.96
CA SER A 167 -6.73 17.39 12.15
C SER A 167 -6.47 18.86 12.54
N GLY A 168 -5.76 19.06 13.65
CA GLY A 168 -5.70 20.36 14.33
C GLY A 168 -7.08 20.76 14.86
N ASP A 169 -7.58 21.92 14.45
CA ASP A 169 -8.91 22.42 14.84
C ASP A 169 -10.05 21.83 13.97
N GLU A 170 -9.71 21.13 12.90
CA GLU A 170 -10.69 20.56 11.97
C GLU A 170 -11.14 19.17 12.42
N LYS A 171 -12.39 18.81 12.05
CA LYS A 171 -12.98 17.50 12.35
C LYS A 171 -13.68 16.92 11.12
N LEU A 172 -13.37 15.66 10.85
CA LEU A 172 -14.12 14.84 9.90
C LEU A 172 -14.90 13.80 10.69
N ILE A 173 -16.22 13.80 10.51
CA ILE A 173 -17.16 13.02 11.33
C ILE A 173 -17.74 11.88 10.50
N TYR A 174 -17.57 10.67 10.99
CA TYR A 174 -18.12 9.43 10.47
C TYR A 174 -19.30 9.00 11.35
N PRO A 175 -20.53 9.43 11.05
CA PRO A 175 -21.69 9.07 11.86
C PRO A 175 -22.30 7.76 11.37
N GLY A 176 -22.09 6.68 12.07
CA GLY A 176 -22.70 5.39 11.74
C GLY A 176 -21.71 4.25 11.54
N ALA A 177 -22.25 3.11 11.13
CA ALA A 177 -21.50 1.88 10.98
C ALA A 177 -20.61 1.87 9.73
N PHE A 178 -19.51 1.15 9.83
CA PHE A 178 -18.57 0.88 8.76
C PHE A 178 -18.86 -0.46 8.07
N GLU A 179 -18.35 -0.62 6.85
CA GLU A 179 -18.22 -1.92 6.21
C GLU A 179 -17.23 -2.79 6.97
N ASP A 180 -17.31 -4.11 6.80
CA ASP A 180 -16.39 -5.06 7.43
C ASP A 180 -14.94 -4.75 7.04
N ALA A 181 -14.15 -4.32 8.02
CA ALA A 181 -12.77 -3.87 7.80
C ALA A 181 -11.89 -5.01 7.27
N LYS A 182 -10.98 -4.67 6.36
CA LYS A 182 -10.03 -5.59 5.72
C LYS A 182 -8.64 -5.36 6.28
N LEU A 183 -7.85 -6.41 6.28
CA LEU A 183 -6.51 -6.44 6.84
C LEU A 183 -5.46 -6.70 5.75
N ASN A 184 -4.36 -5.98 5.84
CA ASN A 184 -3.10 -6.27 5.16
C ASN A 184 -1.97 -6.22 6.19
N ILE A 185 -1.90 -7.21 7.07
CA ILE A 185 -1.04 -7.25 8.25
C ILE A 185 -0.15 -8.51 8.32
N GLY A 186 -0.06 -9.26 7.22
CA GLY A 186 0.70 -10.53 7.21
C GLY A 186 -0.02 -11.70 7.86
N ASP A 187 -1.28 -11.54 8.29
CA ASP A 187 -2.14 -12.64 8.72
C ASP A 187 -3.06 -13.06 7.57
N TYR A 188 -2.77 -14.20 6.98
CA TYR A 188 -3.52 -14.77 5.86
C TYR A 188 -4.28 -16.06 6.25
N THR A 189 -4.39 -16.38 7.55
CA THR A 189 -4.94 -17.64 8.03
C THR A 189 -6.40 -17.87 7.61
N GLU A 190 -7.19 -16.80 7.50
CA GLU A 190 -8.59 -16.86 7.05
C GLU A 190 -8.77 -16.43 5.59
N MET A 191 -7.68 -16.20 4.85
CA MET A 191 -7.73 -15.67 3.50
C MET A 191 -7.52 -16.77 2.46
N LYS A 192 -8.28 -16.68 1.36
CA LYS A 192 -8.09 -17.57 0.21
C LYS A 192 -6.74 -17.34 -0.48
N ASN A 193 -6.31 -16.07 -0.54
CA ASN A 193 -5.07 -15.64 -1.17
C ASN A 193 -4.02 -15.39 -0.08
N ILE A 194 -2.89 -16.06 -0.16
CA ILE A 194 -1.80 -15.95 0.81
C ILE A 194 -0.74 -15.02 0.26
N GLY A 195 -0.70 -13.80 0.80
CA GLY A 195 0.25 -12.77 0.39
C GLY A 195 -0.39 -11.58 -0.32
N GLY A 196 0.44 -10.74 -0.90
CA GLY A 196 0.02 -9.51 -1.54
C GLY A 196 1.17 -8.54 -1.82
N GLN A 197 0.86 -7.27 -1.87
CA GLN A 197 1.87 -6.21 -2.01
C GLN A 197 2.58 -5.95 -0.69
N PHE A 198 3.89 -5.72 -0.76
CA PHE A 198 4.78 -5.40 0.35
C PHE A 198 5.50 -4.07 0.08
N PRO A 199 5.84 -3.29 1.12
CA PRO A 199 5.60 -3.53 2.56
C PRO A 199 4.11 -3.59 2.92
N ILE A 200 3.82 -4.23 4.06
CA ILE A 200 2.46 -4.38 4.61
C ILE A 200 2.22 -3.43 5.78
N GLY A 201 1.02 -3.42 6.30
CA GLY A 201 0.62 -2.71 7.51
C GLY A 201 -0.56 -1.79 7.27
N GLU A 202 -1.76 -2.36 7.13
CA GLU A 202 -2.96 -1.58 6.86
C GLU A 202 -4.22 -2.28 7.35
N VAL A 203 -5.13 -1.48 7.90
CA VAL A 203 -6.54 -1.82 8.10
C VAL A 203 -7.36 -0.81 7.31
N PHE A 204 -8.29 -1.23 6.48
CA PHE A 204 -9.11 -0.28 5.74
C PHE A 204 -10.59 -0.65 5.74
N THR A 205 -11.42 0.37 5.61
CA THR A 205 -12.87 0.25 5.61
C THR A 205 -13.52 1.38 4.81
N GLU A 206 -14.83 1.42 4.81
CA GLU A 206 -15.66 2.44 4.20
C GLU A 206 -16.95 2.60 5.02
N LEU A 207 -17.51 3.81 5.13
CA LEU A 207 -18.84 3.98 5.73
C LEU A 207 -19.92 3.18 4.97
N LYS A 208 -20.85 2.54 5.69
CA LYS A 208 -22.01 1.91 5.05
C LYS A 208 -22.87 2.91 4.30
N VAL A 209 -23.03 4.11 4.85
CA VAL A 209 -23.77 5.22 4.22
C VAL A 209 -22.80 6.35 3.92
N LEU A 210 -22.23 6.37 2.72
CA LEU A 210 -21.21 7.35 2.31
C LEU A 210 -21.69 8.80 2.48
N THR A 211 -22.95 9.07 2.13
CA THR A 211 -23.55 10.41 2.20
C THR A 211 -23.71 10.96 3.62
N SER A 212 -23.40 10.16 4.64
CA SER A 212 -23.39 10.65 6.02
C SER A 212 -22.08 11.31 6.43
N LEU A 213 -20.98 11.11 5.69
CA LEU A 213 -19.66 11.69 5.98
C LEU A 213 -19.69 13.21 5.78
N ASN A 214 -19.32 13.95 6.82
CA ASN A 214 -19.30 15.40 6.79
C ASN A 214 -18.17 15.97 7.65
N GLY A 215 -17.66 17.14 7.26
CA GLY A 215 -16.67 17.88 8.04
C GLY A 215 -15.47 18.34 7.24
N LYS A 216 -14.37 18.56 7.94
CA LYS A 216 -13.12 19.01 7.36
C LYS A 216 -11.95 18.19 7.89
N THR A 217 -10.93 18.06 7.07
CA THR A 217 -9.65 17.48 7.50
C THR A 217 -8.50 18.08 6.68
N LYS A 218 -7.27 17.90 7.16
CA LYS A 218 -6.07 18.41 6.49
C LYS A 218 -5.32 17.26 5.82
N VAL A 219 -4.99 17.45 4.55
CA VAL A 219 -4.19 16.55 3.74
C VAL A 219 -2.74 17.00 3.80
N MET A 220 -1.82 16.15 4.25
CA MET A 220 -0.40 16.44 4.33
C MET A 220 0.40 15.87 3.15
N ALA A 221 -0.15 14.88 2.46
CA ALA A 221 0.40 14.34 1.21
C ALA A 221 -0.72 13.74 0.37
N PHE A 222 -0.55 13.70 -0.95
CA PHE A 222 -1.54 13.14 -1.87
C PHE A 222 -0.87 12.43 -3.04
N GLY A 223 -1.55 11.41 -3.55
CA GLY A 223 -1.19 10.75 -4.80
C GLY A 223 -1.63 11.56 -6.02
N ASP A 224 -0.83 11.53 -7.08
CA ASP A 224 -1.28 11.94 -8.41
C ASP A 224 -1.85 10.75 -9.20
N ILE A 225 -2.23 10.98 -10.46
CA ILE A 225 -2.78 9.93 -11.34
C ILE A 225 -1.77 8.84 -11.70
N ASP A 226 -0.48 9.11 -11.53
CA ASP A 226 0.62 8.18 -11.73
C ASP A 226 1.06 7.53 -10.41
N TYR A 227 0.33 7.80 -9.33
CA TYR A 227 0.59 7.33 -7.96
C TYR A 227 1.89 7.87 -7.34
N ASN A 228 2.41 9.02 -7.82
CA ASN A 228 3.51 9.67 -7.14
C ASN A 228 3.02 10.43 -5.91
N VAL A 229 3.80 10.40 -4.84
CA VAL A 229 3.54 11.17 -3.62
C VAL A 229 3.92 12.62 -3.81
N ASN A 230 2.96 13.51 -3.56
CA ASN A 230 3.14 14.95 -3.53
C ASN A 230 2.95 15.46 -2.10
N ILE A 231 3.93 16.18 -1.58
CA ILE A 231 3.91 16.75 -0.22
C ILE A 231 3.86 18.28 -0.35
N PRO A 232 2.71 18.92 -0.04
CA PRO A 232 2.61 20.38 -0.07
C PRO A 232 3.40 21.02 1.09
N GLU A 233 3.84 22.26 0.91
CA GLU A 233 4.56 22.99 1.98
C GLU A 233 3.69 23.17 3.23
N GLN A 234 2.39 23.33 3.05
CA GLN A 234 1.39 23.41 4.12
C GLN A 234 0.27 22.42 3.82
N SER A 235 -0.28 21.80 4.86
CA SER A 235 -1.40 20.88 4.72
C SER A 235 -2.60 21.56 4.07
N ILE A 236 -3.20 20.89 3.09
CA ILE A 236 -4.38 21.35 2.35
C ILE A 236 -5.62 21.00 3.15
N THR A 237 -6.52 21.96 3.42
CA THR A 237 -7.80 21.64 4.05
C THR A 237 -8.81 21.20 2.98
N ILE A 238 -9.41 20.03 3.15
CA ILE A 238 -10.53 19.56 2.33
C ILE A 238 -11.83 19.63 3.13
N VAL A 239 -12.90 20.08 2.46
CA VAL A 239 -14.25 20.18 3.00
C VAL A 239 -15.13 19.11 2.38
N ILE A 240 -15.72 18.30 3.22
CA ILE A 240 -16.52 17.14 2.81
C ILE A 240 -17.97 17.36 3.26
N GLU A 241 -18.90 17.28 2.32
CA GLU A 241 -20.32 17.35 2.55
C GLU A 241 -21.02 16.18 1.86
N ASN A 242 -21.84 15.46 2.59
CA ASN A 242 -22.56 14.29 2.09
C ASN A 242 -21.65 13.26 1.38
N GLY A 243 -20.46 13.02 1.93
CA GLY A 243 -19.48 12.08 1.40
C GLY A 243 -18.71 12.57 0.18
N GLN A 244 -18.86 13.82 -0.23
CA GLN A 244 -18.23 14.42 -1.40
C GLN A 244 -17.26 15.53 -0.97
N LEU A 245 -16.08 15.57 -1.57
CA LEU A 245 -15.17 16.71 -1.46
C LEU A 245 -15.76 17.85 -2.30
N VAL A 246 -16.24 18.90 -1.61
CA VAL A 246 -16.94 20.05 -2.23
C VAL A 246 -16.03 21.27 -2.39
N ARG A 247 -14.99 21.43 -1.55
CA ARG A 247 -14.14 22.60 -1.54
C ARG A 247 -12.79 22.28 -0.89
N THR A 248 -11.76 23.02 -1.29
CA THR A 248 -10.42 23.02 -0.72
C THR A 248 -10.10 24.40 -0.15
N GLU A 249 -9.19 24.44 0.83
CA GLU A 249 -8.59 25.67 1.40
C GLU A 249 -7.07 25.45 1.46
N ASN A 250 -6.27 26.48 1.16
CA ASN A 250 -4.80 26.39 1.10
C ASN A 250 -4.30 25.28 0.16
N THR A 251 -4.96 25.14 -0.98
CA THR A 251 -4.65 24.09 -1.97
C THR A 251 -3.43 24.44 -2.84
N THR A 252 -2.92 23.45 -3.58
CA THR A 252 -1.87 23.63 -4.59
C THR A 252 -2.44 23.41 -5.99
N ALA A 253 -1.75 23.94 -7.01
CA ALA A 253 -2.17 23.73 -8.40
C ALA A 253 -2.15 22.26 -8.80
N GLU A 254 -1.20 21.49 -8.28
CA GLU A 254 -1.06 20.06 -8.52
C GLU A 254 -2.24 19.27 -7.93
N PHE A 255 -2.67 19.61 -6.71
CA PHE A 255 -3.82 18.95 -6.09
C PHE A 255 -5.12 19.29 -6.83
N GLU A 256 -5.34 20.57 -7.18
CA GLU A 256 -6.51 20.97 -7.96
C GLU A 256 -6.56 20.27 -9.33
N ALA A 257 -5.41 20.10 -10.00
CA ALA A 257 -5.36 19.34 -11.26
C ALA A 257 -5.83 17.89 -11.11
N VAL A 258 -5.47 17.22 -10.00
CA VAL A 258 -5.97 15.88 -9.69
C VAL A 258 -7.49 15.90 -9.45
N LEU A 259 -7.98 16.88 -8.67
CA LEU A 259 -9.41 17.01 -8.38
C LEU A 259 -10.24 17.32 -9.63
N ASP A 260 -9.71 18.15 -10.53
CA ASP A 260 -10.38 18.50 -11.79
C ASP A 260 -10.50 17.28 -12.70
N LEU A 261 -9.48 16.44 -12.81
CA LEU A 261 -9.56 15.18 -13.56
C LEU A 261 -10.64 14.25 -13.01
N ILE A 262 -10.76 14.14 -11.68
CA ILE A 262 -11.83 13.34 -11.06
C ILE A 262 -13.21 13.94 -11.39
N ARG A 263 -13.37 15.28 -11.28
CA ARG A 263 -14.63 15.98 -11.59
C ARG A 263 -15.04 15.82 -13.06
N GLU A 264 -14.08 15.92 -13.98
CA GLU A 264 -14.34 15.77 -15.42
C GLU A 264 -14.84 14.37 -15.79
N GLU A 265 -14.31 13.34 -15.16
CA GLU A 265 -14.64 11.93 -15.49
C GLU A 265 -15.82 11.37 -14.68
N GLU A 266 -15.95 11.76 -13.41
CA GLU A 266 -16.90 11.18 -12.46
C GLU A 266 -18.01 12.16 -12.02
N GLY A 267 -17.88 13.45 -12.38
CA GLY A 267 -18.84 14.51 -12.06
C GLY A 267 -18.71 15.04 -10.63
N VAL A 268 -18.44 14.19 -9.66
CA VAL A 268 -18.25 14.53 -8.22
C VAL A 268 -17.04 13.77 -7.67
N ILE A 269 -16.46 14.29 -6.59
CA ILE A 269 -15.33 13.66 -5.92
C ILE A 269 -15.85 12.97 -4.66
N TRP A 270 -15.99 11.66 -4.73
CA TRP A 270 -16.36 10.86 -3.55
C TRP A 270 -15.16 10.64 -2.64
N VAL A 271 -15.42 10.67 -1.33
CA VAL A 271 -14.49 10.21 -0.30
C VAL A 271 -14.96 8.83 0.13
N ARG A 272 -14.19 7.81 -0.18
CA ARG A 272 -14.63 6.44 -0.01
C ARG A 272 -13.90 5.72 1.11
N GLU A 273 -12.64 5.40 0.93
CA GLU A 273 -11.86 4.62 1.89
C GLU A 273 -11.47 5.45 3.11
N LEU A 274 -11.51 4.80 4.26
CA LEU A 274 -10.77 5.17 5.46
C LEU A 274 -9.73 4.10 5.70
N GLY A 275 -8.48 4.44 5.46
CA GLY A 275 -7.33 3.56 5.69
C GLY A 275 -6.57 3.95 6.95
N LEU A 276 -6.15 2.94 7.68
CA LEU A 276 -5.38 3.01 8.91
C LEU A 276 -4.04 2.34 8.68
N GLY A 277 -3.01 3.13 8.40
CA GLY A 277 -1.66 2.64 8.19
C GLY A 277 -0.99 2.27 9.51
N LEU A 278 -0.29 1.14 9.51
CA LEU A 278 0.34 0.57 10.70
C LEU A 278 1.87 0.54 10.60
N ASN A 279 2.44 0.83 9.44
CA ASN A 279 3.88 0.70 9.23
C ASN A 279 4.65 1.88 9.84
N ARG A 280 5.30 1.60 10.98
CA ARG A 280 6.02 2.60 11.80
C ARG A 280 7.31 3.11 11.14
N ALA A 281 7.77 2.50 10.05
CA ALA A 281 8.96 2.96 9.34
C ALA A 281 8.67 4.14 8.42
N PHE A 282 7.41 4.38 8.07
CA PHE A 282 7.00 5.52 7.27
C PHE A 282 6.46 6.65 8.15
N SER A 283 6.86 7.86 7.84
CA SER A 283 6.39 9.11 8.44
C SER A 283 6.48 10.23 7.42
N LYS A 284 6.10 11.43 7.79
CA LYS A 284 6.25 12.62 6.96
C LYS A 284 7.72 12.89 6.57
N GLU A 285 8.67 12.56 7.47
CA GLU A 285 10.12 12.69 7.24
C GLU A 285 10.72 11.47 6.54
N HIS A 286 10.08 10.30 6.70
CA HIS A 286 10.52 9.01 6.15
C HIS A 286 9.49 8.50 5.14
N PHE A 287 9.32 9.24 4.06
CA PHE A 287 8.39 8.88 3.00
C PHE A 287 9.08 8.19 1.82
N VAL A 288 8.28 7.64 0.93
CA VAL A 288 8.68 7.11 -0.38
C VAL A 288 7.79 7.72 -1.46
N SER A 289 8.30 7.80 -2.69
CA SER A 289 7.60 8.47 -3.80
C SER A 289 6.45 7.66 -4.42
N ASP A 290 6.31 6.37 -4.09
CA ASP A 290 5.17 5.56 -4.54
C ASP A 290 4.02 5.62 -3.52
N MET A 291 2.86 6.17 -3.90
CA MET A 291 1.71 6.31 -3.00
C MET A 291 1.15 4.94 -2.56
N GLY A 292 1.09 3.96 -3.47
CA GLY A 292 0.63 2.61 -3.14
C GLY A 292 1.50 1.87 -2.11
N THR A 293 2.73 2.36 -1.88
CA THR A 293 3.60 1.91 -0.79
C THR A 293 3.44 2.80 0.45
N PHE A 294 3.35 4.13 0.24
CA PHE A 294 3.32 5.11 1.33
C PHE A 294 2.01 5.11 2.12
N GLU A 295 0.90 4.69 1.54
CA GLU A 295 -0.40 4.59 2.22
C GLU A 295 -0.36 3.72 3.50
N ARG A 296 0.68 2.84 3.67
CA ARG A 296 0.92 2.05 4.89
C ARG A 296 1.48 2.88 6.05
N MET A 297 1.81 4.16 5.84
CA MET A 297 2.36 5.05 6.88
C MET A 297 1.51 5.00 8.15
N CYS A 298 2.16 4.95 9.32
CA CYS A 298 1.48 4.99 10.62
C CYS A 298 0.64 6.27 10.74
N GLY A 299 -0.67 6.14 10.59
CA GLY A 299 -1.61 7.26 10.51
C GLY A 299 -2.86 6.91 9.70
N LEU A 300 -3.55 7.93 9.23
CA LEU A 300 -4.78 7.77 8.46
C LEU A 300 -4.61 8.28 7.02
N HIS A 301 -5.28 7.60 6.10
CA HIS A 301 -5.47 8.09 4.74
C HIS A 301 -6.92 7.93 4.30
N LEU A 302 -7.29 8.67 3.27
CA LEU A 302 -8.58 8.56 2.59
C LEU A 302 -8.35 8.28 1.11
N SER A 303 -9.33 7.70 0.43
CA SER A 303 -9.32 7.67 -1.02
C SER A 303 -10.35 8.63 -1.63
N LEU A 304 -9.93 9.32 -2.69
CA LEU A 304 -10.75 10.21 -3.50
C LEU A 304 -11.12 9.53 -4.83
N GLY A 305 -12.39 9.67 -5.24
CA GLY A 305 -12.93 9.08 -6.46
C GLY A 305 -13.91 7.94 -6.18
N ALA A 306 -14.64 7.51 -7.22
CA ALA A 306 -15.71 6.54 -7.08
C ALA A 306 -15.24 5.08 -7.08
N LYS A 307 -13.99 4.82 -7.48
CA LYS A 307 -13.47 3.44 -7.62
C LYS A 307 -13.14 2.85 -6.27
N HIS A 308 -13.75 1.70 -5.96
CA HIS A 308 -13.34 0.86 -4.84
C HIS A 308 -13.37 -0.62 -5.23
N GLY A 309 -12.28 -1.34 -4.94
CA GLY A 309 -12.10 -2.75 -5.36
C GLY A 309 -12.89 -3.75 -4.53
N ILE A 310 -13.22 -3.42 -3.28
CA ILE A 310 -13.76 -4.36 -2.28
C ILE A 310 -15.25 -4.12 -2.04
N TYR A 311 -15.66 -2.86 -1.77
CA TYR A 311 -17.03 -2.54 -1.38
C TYR A 311 -17.87 -2.06 -2.56
N GLY A 312 -18.99 -2.76 -2.82
CA GLY A 312 -20.03 -2.30 -3.73
C GLY A 312 -21.16 -1.67 -2.91
N LYS A 313 -21.74 -0.57 -3.40
CA LYS A 313 -22.85 0.14 -2.74
C LYS A 313 -23.97 0.45 -3.69
N GLU A 314 -25.14 0.78 -3.17
CA GLU A 314 -26.23 1.30 -3.97
C GLU A 314 -25.77 2.56 -4.72
N GLY A 315 -25.95 2.57 -6.04
CA GLY A 315 -25.43 3.62 -6.93
C GLY A 315 -23.94 3.44 -7.34
N PHE A 316 -23.21 2.53 -6.70
CA PHE A 316 -21.80 2.24 -7.02
C PHE A 316 -21.61 0.74 -7.25
N LYS A 317 -21.41 0.34 -8.50
CA LYS A 317 -20.97 -1.01 -8.78
C LYS A 317 -19.49 -1.16 -8.33
N ARG A 318 -19.14 -2.31 -7.79
CA ARG A 318 -17.74 -2.64 -7.49
C ARG A 318 -16.87 -2.38 -8.73
N ASN A 319 -15.78 -1.65 -8.56
CA ASN A 319 -14.89 -1.19 -9.64
C ASN A 319 -15.56 -0.31 -10.71
N SER A 320 -16.68 0.39 -10.44
CA SER A 320 -17.34 1.30 -11.41
C SER A 320 -16.60 2.59 -11.31
N GLY A 321 -15.90 3.22 -10.79
CA GLY A 321 -15.17 4.48 -10.90
C GLY A 321 -13.88 4.28 -11.69
N ARG A 322 -13.31 5.40 -12.08
CA ARG A 322 -12.01 5.44 -12.73
C ARG A 322 -10.89 5.69 -11.73
N PHE A 323 -11.14 6.57 -10.75
CA PHE A 323 -10.13 7.06 -9.82
C PHE A 323 -10.27 6.45 -8.42
N HIS A 324 -9.12 6.16 -7.85
CA HIS A 324 -8.85 5.85 -6.45
C HIS A 324 -7.52 6.54 -6.14
N ILE A 325 -7.59 7.71 -5.55
CA ILE A 325 -6.43 8.54 -5.25
C ILE A 325 -6.30 8.67 -3.74
N ASP A 326 -5.23 8.17 -3.20
CA ASP A 326 -4.99 8.21 -1.75
C ASP A 326 -4.44 9.56 -1.32
N VAL A 327 -4.96 10.04 -0.19
CA VAL A 327 -4.54 11.27 0.46
C VAL A 327 -4.25 11.00 1.92
N MET A 328 -3.04 11.34 2.37
CA MET A 328 -2.60 11.16 3.75
C MET A 328 -3.09 12.30 4.62
N ILE A 329 -3.68 11.97 5.75
CA ILE A 329 -4.29 12.95 6.66
C ILE A 329 -3.30 13.40 7.73
N ASP A 330 -3.20 14.71 7.92
CA ASP A 330 -2.47 15.33 9.03
C ASP A 330 -3.28 15.13 10.33
N THR A 331 -3.22 13.91 10.86
CA THR A 331 -4.07 13.45 11.95
C THR A 331 -3.48 13.82 13.31
N THR A 332 -4.19 14.65 14.08
CA THR A 332 -3.84 14.93 15.48
C THR A 332 -4.32 13.82 16.41
N SER A 333 -5.56 13.37 16.20
CA SER A 333 -6.11 12.21 16.90
C SER A 333 -7.23 11.55 16.10
N PHE A 334 -7.45 10.26 16.37
CA PHE A 334 -8.58 9.51 15.83
C PHE A 334 -9.33 8.81 16.97
N THR A 335 -10.65 8.97 16.96
CA THR A 335 -11.54 8.41 17.98
C THR A 335 -12.55 7.49 17.31
N ILE A 336 -12.68 6.27 17.84
CA ILE A 336 -13.75 5.33 17.47
C ILE A 336 -14.71 5.28 18.65
N ASP A 337 -16.00 5.61 18.42
CA ASP A 337 -16.98 5.89 19.45
C ASP A 337 -16.42 6.93 20.45
N GLU A 338 -16.20 6.56 21.71
CA GLU A 338 -15.65 7.45 22.73
C GLU A 338 -14.15 7.21 23.01
N ASN A 339 -13.54 6.23 22.32
CA ASN A 339 -12.16 5.81 22.57
C ASN A 339 -11.19 6.51 21.63
N VAL A 340 -10.20 7.22 22.16
CA VAL A 340 -9.09 7.73 21.37
C VAL A 340 -8.17 6.55 21.05
N VAL A 341 -8.07 6.21 19.76
CA VAL A 341 -7.30 5.05 19.29
C VAL A 341 -5.99 5.43 18.59
N PHE A 342 -5.84 6.71 18.22
CA PHE A 342 -4.62 7.24 17.64
C PHE A 342 -4.37 8.66 18.16
N SER A 343 -3.15 8.95 18.59
CA SER A 343 -2.68 10.29 18.96
C SER A 343 -1.15 10.28 19.00
N ASP A 344 -0.53 11.45 18.88
CA ASP A 344 0.93 11.61 18.92
C ASP A 344 1.65 10.66 17.93
N GLU A 345 1.12 10.56 16.70
CA GLU A 345 1.63 9.72 15.60
C GLU A 345 1.75 8.23 15.93
N ARG A 346 0.93 7.72 16.85
CA ARG A 346 0.94 6.30 17.26
C ARG A 346 -0.45 5.78 17.57
N TRP A 347 -0.62 4.50 17.35
CA TRP A 347 -1.81 3.75 17.79
C TRP A 347 -1.74 3.49 19.30
N LEU A 348 -2.89 3.60 19.99
CA LEU A 348 -3.03 3.54 21.46
C LEU A 348 -3.80 2.29 21.94
N VAL A 349 -4.08 1.34 21.06
CA VAL A 349 -4.84 0.11 21.36
C VAL A 349 -3.95 -1.11 21.42
#